data_27458ca016d12010f350ff13782b4824
#
_entry.id   27458ca016d12010f350ff13782b4824
#
_cell.length_a   1.000
_cell.length_b   1.000
_cell.length_c   1.000
_cell.angle_alpha   90.00
_cell.angle_beta   90.00
_cell.angle_gamma   90.00
#
_symmetry.space_group_name_H-M   'P 1'
#
loop_
_entity.id
_entity.type
_entity.pdbx_description
1 polymer ?
#
loop_
_entity_poly.entity_id
_entity_poly.type
_entity_poly.pdbx_seq_one_letter_code
_entity_poly.pdbx_strand_id
1 'polypeptide(L)'
;DFLLQELRNQIDNIDEELLQLLARRSDISSKIGVIKKENNLAVLQLDRWNSILSNHIEKGKLLGLNEILVKEIFEAIHKDSIDRQL
;
A
#
# COMPACT_ATOMS: atom_id res chain seq x y z
N ASP A 1 1.21 19.66 27.08
CA ASP A 1 2.64 19.33 27.10
C ASP A 1 3.27 19.64 25.74
N PHE A 2 4.30 20.46 25.77
CA PHE A 2 5.01 20.87 24.55
C PHE A 2 5.58 19.68 23.77
N LEU A 3 6.23 18.74 24.46
CA LEU A 3 6.81 17.57 23.81
C LEU A 3 5.74 16.66 23.18
N LEU A 4 4.64 16.45 23.87
CA LEU A 4 3.54 15.66 23.32
C LEU A 4 2.98 16.29 22.05
N GLN A 5 2.80 17.62 22.06
CA GLN A 5 2.30 18.32 20.87
C GLN A 5 3.28 18.25 19.71
N GLU A 6 4.57 18.34 19.98
CA GLU A 6 5.60 18.21 18.95
C GLU A 6 5.62 16.81 18.32
N LEU A 7 5.50 15.77 19.13
CA LEU A 7 5.41 14.38 18.63
C LEU A 7 4.14 14.15 17.80
N ARG A 8 3.03 14.73 18.22
CA ARG A 8 1.79 14.69 17.43
C ARG A 8 1.95 15.39 16.08
N ASN A 9 2.65 16.51 16.04
CA ASN A 9 2.94 17.21 14.79
C ASN A 9 3.79 16.33 13.85
N GLN A 10 4.75 15.59 14.39
CA GLN A 10 5.55 14.64 13.60
C GLN A 10 4.67 13.52 13.01
N ILE A 11 3.75 12.98 13.78
CA ILE A 11 2.80 11.98 13.28
C ILE A 11 1.92 12.57 12.17
N ASP A 12 1.40 13.79 12.36
CA ASP A 12 0.59 14.45 11.34
C ASP A 12 1.34 14.61 10.02
N ASN A 13 2.63 14.96 10.08
CA ASN A 13 3.47 15.07 8.90
C ASN A 13 3.69 13.72 8.21
N ILE A 14 3.90 12.66 8.98
CA ILE A 14 4.05 11.31 8.46
C ILE A 14 2.75 10.85 7.78
N ASP A 15 1.60 11.11 8.42
CA ASP A 15 0.30 10.76 7.86
C ASP A 15 0.06 11.49 6.53
N GLU A 16 0.44 12.76 6.43
CA GLU A 16 0.37 13.51 5.18
C GLU A 16 1.22 12.86 4.08
N GLU A 17 2.43 12.43 4.40
CA GLU A 17 3.30 11.72 3.47
C GLU A 17 2.69 10.38 3.04
N LEU A 18 2.07 9.64 3.98
CA LEU A 18 1.37 8.39 3.67
C LEU A 18 0.23 8.62 2.68
N LEU A 19 -0.58 9.65 2.89
CA LEU A 19 -1.67 9.99 1.97
C LEU A 19 -1.15 10.30 0.57
N GLN A 20 -0.07 11.05 0.46
CA GLN A 20 0.53 11.37 -0.83
C GLN A 20 1.08 10.13 -1.52
N LEU A 21 1.72 9.22 -0.79
CA LEU A 21 2.21 7.96 -1.33
C LEU A 21 1.08 7.05 -1.80
N LEU A 22 -0.01 6.98 -1.04
CA LEU A 22 -1.20 6.23 -1.44
C LEU A 22 -1.82 6.79 -2.73
N ALA A 23 -1.91 8.10 -2.86
CA ALA A 23 -2.42 8.75 -4.06
C ALA A 23 -1.56 8.43 -5.29
N ARG A 24 -0.24 8.48 -5.16
CA ARG A 24 0.69 8.11 -6.23
C ARG A 24 0.53 6.64 -6.63
N ARG A 25 0.44 5.77 -5.64
CA ARG A 25 0.26 4.34 -5.87
C ARG A 25 -1.04 4.05 -6.59
N SER A 26 -2.13 4.70 -6.19
CA SER A 26 -3.44 4.57 -6.83
C SER A 26 -3.41 5.01 -8.29
N ASP A 27 -2.74 6.12 -8.59
CA ASP A 27 -2.58 6.61 -9.96
C ASP A 27 -1.82 5.61 -10.84
N ILE A 28 -0.72 5.07 -10.33
CA ILE A 28 0.07 4.06 -11.04
C ILE A 28 -0.75 2.77 -11.24
N SER A 29 -1.52 2.37 -10.24
CA SER A 29 -2.40 1.20 -10.34
C SER A 29 -3.42 1.35 -11.47
N SER A 30 -4.03 2.53 -11.60
CA SER A 30 -4.95 2.82 -12.70
C SER A 30 -4.26 2.70 -14.07
N LYS A 31 -3.03 3.18 -14.19
CA LYS A 31 -2.22 3.05 -15.42
C LYS A 31 -1.90 1.59 -15.74
N ILE A 32 -1.59 0.80 -14.74
CA ILE A 32 -1.37 -0.66 -14.89
C ILE A 32 -2.64 -1.32 -15.42
N GLY A 33 -3.80 -0.93 -14.91
CA GLY A 33 -5.08 -1.45 -15.36
C GLY A 33 -5.33 -1.23 -16.86
N VAL A 34 -4.98 -0.06 -17.37
CA VAL A 34 -5.05 0.25 -18.82
C VAL A 34 -4.16 -0.70 -19.61
N ILE A 35 -2.91 -0.88 -19.19
CA ILE A 35 -1.95 -1.76 -19.86
C ILE A 35 -2.42 -3.22 -19.85
N LYS A 36 -2.92 -3.70 -18.73
CA LYS A 36 -3.46 -5.06 -18.63
C LYS A 36 -4.62 -5.28 -19.59
N LYS A 37 -5.54 -4.32 -19.66
CA LYS A 37 -6.67 -4.38 -20.55
C LYS A 37 -6.24 -4.41 -22.03
N GLU A 38 -5.30 -3.55 -22.41
CA GLU A 38 -4.77 -3.50 -23.78
C GLU A 38 -4.07 -4.80 -24.19
N ASN A 39 -3.47 -5.51 -23.24
CA ASN A 39 -2.71 -6.73 -23.47
C ASN A 39 -3.49 -8.00 -23.09
N ASN A 40 -4.77 -7.89 -22.77
CA ASN A 40 -5.63 -9.00 -22.35
C ASN A 40 -5.06 -9.79 -21.14
N LEU A 41 -4.46 -9.06 -20.19
CA LEU A 41 -3.92 -9.65 -18.98
C LEU A 41 -4.96 -9.62 -17.86
N ALA A 42 -4.93 -10.62 -16.99
CA ALA A 42 -5.80 -10.65 -15.82
C ALA A 42 -5.44 -9.54 -14.83
N VAL A 43 -6.45 -8.85 -14.29
CA VAL A 43 -6.27 -7.84 -13.24
C VAL A 43 -5.70 -8.49 -11.99
N LEU A 44 -6.32 -9.57 -11.52
CA LEU A 44 -5.83 -10.33 -10.37
C LEU A 44 -4.81 -11.38 -10.83
N GLN A 45 -3.59 -11.26 -10.33
CA GLN A 45 -2.51 -12.22 -10.52
C GLN A 45 -2.11 -12.76 -9.14
N LEU A 46 -2.69 -13.89 -8.76
CA LEU A 46 -2.65 -14.42 -7.40
C LEU A 46 -1.23 -14.72 -6.92
N ASP A 47 -0.40 -15.32 -7.77
CA ASP A 47 0.99 -15.64 -7.41
C ASP A 47 1.80 -14.38 -7.10
N ARG A 48 1.61 -13.32 -7.89
CA ARG A 48 2.26 -12.05 -7.65
C ARG A 48 1.79 -11.43 -6.34
N TRP A 49 0.49 -11.46 -6.07
CA TRP A 49 -0.07 -10.94 -4.82
C TRP A 49 0.50 -11.66 -3.60
N ASN A 50 0.52 -12.99 -3.63
CA ASN A 50 1.07 -13.78 -2.53
C ASN A 50 2.54 -13.46 -2.27
N SER A 51 3.34 -13.31 -3.32
CA SER A 51 4.76 -12.95 -3.21
C SER A 51 4.94 -11.54 -2.62
N ILE A 52 4.15 -10.57 -3.06
CA ILE A 52 4.21 -9.19 -2.56
C ILE A 52 3.86 -9.16 -1.08
N LEU A 53 2.78 -9.81 -0.68
CA LEU A 53 2.33 -9.82 0.71
C LEU A 53 3.38 -10.46 1.62
N SER A 54 3.93 -11.61 1.24
CA SER A 54 5.00 -12.29 1.99
C SER A 54 6.21 -11.38 2.16
N ASN A 55 6.66 -10.73 1.09
CA ASN A 55 7.82 -9.84 1.14
C ASN A 55 7.58 -8.64 2.04
N HIS A 56 6.38 -8.05 2.01
CA HIS A 56 6.04 -6.91 2.86
C HIS A 56 5.98 -7.30 4.33
N ILE A 57 5.43 -8.47 4.64
CA ILE A 57 5.41 -8.98 6.02
C ILE A 57 6.83 -9.16 6.54
N GLU A 58 7.72 -9.77 5.75
CA GLU A 58 9.12 -9.97 6.16
C GLU A 58 9.87 -8.64 6.35
N LYS A 59 9.72 -7.70 5.42
CA LYS A 59 10.33 -6.37 5.54
C LYS A 59 9.75 -5.60 6.72
N GLY A 60 8.46 -5.71 6.95
CA GLY A 60 7.82 -5.08 8.09
C GLY A 60 8.38 -5.56 9.43
N LYS A 61 8.62 -6.87 9.55
CA LYS A 61 9.26 -7.46 10.74
C LYS A 61 10.64 -6.86 10.99
N LEU A 62 11.44 -6.71 9.94
CA LEU A 62 12.78 -6.11 10.04
C LEU A 62 12.72 -4.64 10.50
N LEU A 63 11.63 -3.95 10.22
CA LEU A 63 11.40 -2.57 10.64
C LEU A 63 10.71 -2.47 12.01
N GLY A 64 10.44 -3.59 12.67
CA GLY A 64 9.77 -3.63 13.96
C GLY A 64 8.26 -3.42 13.90
N LEU A 65 7.65 -3.62 12.73
CA LEU A 65 6.21 -3.46 12.55
C LEU A 65 5.45 -4.73 12.93
N ASN A 66 4.23 -4.53 13.44
CA ASN A 66 3.32 -5.63 13.72
C ASN A 66 2.89 -6.31 12.43
N GLU A 67 2.96 -7.64 12.38
CA GLU A 67 2.64 -8.44 11.19
C GLU A 67 1.18 -8.26 10.75
N ILE A 68 0.25 -8.25 11.71
CA ILE A 68 -1.18 -8.07 11.41
C ILE A 68 -1.44 -6.69 10.81
N LEU A 69 -0.79 -5.66 11.35
CA LEU A 69 -0.89 -4.30 10.82
C LEU A 69 -0.45 -4.25 9.35
N VAL A 70 0.71 -4.80 9.04
CA VAL A 70 1.25 -4.83 7.67
C VAL A 70 0.30 -5.59 6.74
N LYS A 71 -0.16 -6.75 7.15
CA LYS A 71 -1.09 -7.57 6.38
C LYS A 71 -2.39 -6.83 6.08
N GLU A 72 -3.02 -6.25 7.08
CA GLU A 72 -4.29 -5.54 6.90
C GLU A 72 -4.16 -4.31 6.01
N ILE A 73 -3.08 -3.54 6.17
CA ILE A 73 -2.82 -2.37 5.33
C ILE A 73 -2.65 -2.79 3.87
N PHE A 74 -1.82 -3.79 3.59
CA PHE A 74 -1.56 -4.20 2.22
C PHE A 74 -2.73 -4.97 1.59
N GLU A 75 -3.55 -5.65 2.37
CA GLU A 75 -4.80 -6.22 1.88
C GLU A 75 -5.77 -5.11 1.44
N ALA A 76 -5.90 -4.04 2.23
CA ALA A 76 -6.74 -2.89 1.87
C ALA A 76 -6.21 -2.19 0.60
N ILE A 77 -4.91 -1.96 0.52
CA ILE A 77 -4.26 -1.37 -0.65
C ILE A 77 -4.47 -2.24 -1.88
N HIS A 78 -4.32 -3.55 -1.74
CA HIS A 78 -4.51 -4.50 -2.84
C HIS A 78 -5.94 -4.46 -3.37
N LYS A 79 -6.92 -4.45 -2.48
CA LYS A 79 -8.34 -4.36 -2.86
C LYS A 79 -8.63 -3.08 -3.66
N ASP A 80 -8.15 -1.93 -3.18
CA ASP A 80 -8.27 -0.67 -3.90
C ASP A 80 -7.59 -0.73 -5.27
N SER A 81 -6.41 -1.33 -5.32
CA SER A 81 -5.64 -1.49 -6.56
C SER A 81 -6.39 -2.31 -7.61
N ILE A 82 -6.98 -3.43 -7.19
CA ILE A 82 -7.80 -4.28 -8.08
C ILE A 82 -9.03 -3.50 -8.59
N ASP A 83 -9.72 -2.80 -7.71
CA ASP A 83 -10.89 -2.00 -8.07
C ASP A 83 -10.53 -0.92 -9.12
N ARG A 84 -9.38 -0.27 -8.98
CA ARG A 84 -8.90 0.74 -9.94
C ARG A 84 -8.47 0.15 -11.28
N GLN A 85 -8.03 -1.09 -11.31
CA GLN A 85 -7.63 -1.78 -12.53
C GLN A 85 -8.81 -2.35 -13.32
N LEU A 86 -9.93 -2.54 -12.67
CA LEU A 86 -11.15 -2.99 -13.33
C LEU A 86 -11.79 -1.84 -14.14
#